data_3896b174daaec3353d4364c89931bc1a
#
_entry.id   3896b174daaec3353d4364c89931bc1a
#
_cell.length_a   1.000
_cell.length_b   1.000
_cell.length_c   1.000
_cell.angle_alpha   90.00
_cell.angle_beta   90.00
_cell.angle_gamma   90.00
#
_symmetry.space_group_name_H-M   'P 1'
#
loop_
_entity.id
_entity.type
_entity.pdbx_description
1 polymer ?
#
loop_
_entity_poly.entity_id
_entity_poly.type
_entity_poly.pdbx_seq_one_letter_code
_entity_poly.pdbx_strand_id
1 'polypeptide(L)'
;MNAATISSPHIELPALPYEQNALQPVISANTLGFHYGMHHKTYVDTLNNLIRGTPFADMPLEKIVKAASGSADHAAVFHNAAQAWNHAFYWRSLKPNGGGAPPAALKRLMDASFGSVDACKKELAKSAVEQFGSGWAWLVQDGEKLKIVKTADADTPMSQGSRPLLTIDVWEHAYYLDYQNRRADYVNALIDKLANWEFAAENLGRVNPS
;
A
#
# COMPACT_ATOMS: atom_id res chain seq x y z
N MET A 1 -6.63 43.27 -14.41
CA MET A 1 -6.20 41.99 -14.95
C MET A 1 -6.10 41.04 -13.78
N ASN A 2 -7.14 40.19 -13.58
CA ASN A 2 -7.12 39.17 -12.55
C ASN A 2 -6.18 38.06 -13.00
N ALA A 3 -5.04 37.92 -12.33
CA ALA A 3 -4.24 36.71 -12.44
C ALA A 3 -5.09 35.57 -11.87
N ALA A 4 -5.59 34.71 -12.74
CA ALA A 4 -6.14 33.43 -12.32
C ALA A 4 -5.01 32.70 -11.60
N THR A 5 -5.16 32.50 -10.29
CA THR A 5 -4.33 31.59 -9.53
C THR A 5 -4.57 30.19 -10.11
N ILE A 6 -3.68 29.76 -10.99
CA ILE A 6 -3.63 28.37 -11.42
C ILE A 6 -3.18 27.62 -10.15
N SER A 7 -4.14 27.00 -9.48
CA SER A 7 -3.86 26.05 -8.42
C SER A 7 -3.05 24.93 -9.08
N SER A 8 -1.76 24.84 -8.79
CA SER A 8 -0.94 23.70 -9.21
C SER A 8 -1.61 22.44 -8.71
N PRO A 9 -1.68 21.36 -9.51
CA PRO A 9 -2.16 20.08 -9.05
C PRO A 9 -1.45 19.71 -7.76
N HIS A 10 -2.24 19.41 -6.74
CA HIS A 10 -1.74 19.11 -5.40
C HIS A 10 -2.10 17.66 -5.11
N ILE A 11 -1.12 16.86 -4.69
CA ILE A 11 -1.38 15.49 -4.23
C ILE A 11 -2.17 15.59 -2.91
N GLU A 12 -3.39 15.07 -2.93
CA GLU A 12 -4.26 15.09 -1.75
C GLU A 12 -4.02 13.86 -0.88
N LEU A 13 -4.13 14.04 0.45
CA LEU A 13 -4.23 12.94 1.38
C LEU A 13 -5.64 12.32 1.21
N PRO A 14 -5.76 11.08 0.69
CA PRO A 14 -7.08 10.49 0.48
C PRO A 14 -7.75 10.21 1.83
N ALA A 15 -9.06 10.43 1.91
CA ALA A 15 -9.82 10.05 3.11
C ALA A 15 -9.72 8.55 3.36
N LEU A 16 -9.71 8.16 4.65
CA LEU A 16 -9.83 6.74 5.03
C LEU A 16 -11.17 6.18 4.53
N PRO A 17 -11.20 4.94 4.00
CA PRO A 17 -12.44 4.32 3.53
C PRO A 17 -13.35 3.80 4.68
N TYR A 18 -12.97 4.04 5.91
CA TYR A 18 -13.67 3.63 7.14
C TYR A 18 -13.33 4.58 8.30
N GLU A 19 -14.14 4.49 9.37
CA GLU A 19 -13.90 5.26 10.59
C GLU A 19 -12.59 4.86 11.28
N GLN A 20 -11.95 5.79 11.98
CA GLN A 20 -10.63 5.60 12.59
C GLN A 20 -10.57 4.44 13.59
N ASN A 21 -11.68 4.05 14.21
CA ASN A 21 -11.76 2.94 15.15
C ASN A 21 -12.27 1.63 14.55
N ALA A 22 -12.59 1.63 13.25
CA ALA A 22 -13.28 0.51 12.61
C ALA A 22 -12.41 -0.76 12.43
N LEU A 23 -11.09 -0.63 12.54
CA LEU A 23 -10.17 -1.76 12.43
C LEU A 23 -9.86 -2.45 13.77
N GLN A 24 -10.45 -1.95 14.88
CA GLN A 24 -10.31 -2.58 16.19
C GLN A 24 -10.97 -3.97 16.20
N PRO A 25 -10.44 -4.92 16.99
CA PRO A 25 -9.29 -4.79 17.92
C PRO A 25 -7.93 -5.05 17.25
N VAL A 26 -7.84 -5.24 15.93
CA VAL A 26 -6.61 -5.60 15.23
C VAL A 26 -5.64 -4.42 15.14
N ILE A 27 -6.16 -3.25 14.76
CA ILE A 27 -5.40 -2.00 14.73
C ILE A 27 -6.17 -0.98 15.56
N SER A 28 -5.53 -0.43 16.59
CA SER A 28 -6.17 0.56 17.45
C SER A 28 -6.40 1.89 16.74
N ALA A 29 -7.39 2.67 17.20
CA ALA A 29 -7.60 4.03 16.74
C ALA A 29 -6.35 4.93 16.99
N ASN A 30 -5.60 4.64 18.05
CA ASN A 30 -4.36 5.36 18.36
C ASN A 30 -3.28 5.08 17.30
N THR A 31 -3.03 3.81 16.97
CA THR A 31 -2.10 3.43 15.88
C THR A 31 -2.53 4.07 14.57
N LEU A 32 -3.82 3.99 14.21
CA LEU A 32 -4.33 4.56 12.96
C LEU A 32 -4.19 6.10 12.93
N GLY A 33 -4.38 6.77 14.08
CA GLY A 33 -4.20 8.22 14.21
C GLY A 33 -2.77 8.66 13.88
N PHE A 34 -1.76 7.95 14.38
CA PHE A 34 -0.36 8.22 14.04
C PHE A 34 -0.03 7.80 12.61
N HIS A 35 -0.44 6.61 12.21
CA HIS A 35 -0.07 6.04 10.92
C HIS A 35 -0.66 6.83 9.74
N TYR A 36 -1.97 7.13 9.78
CA TYR A 36 -2.63 7.95 8.76
C TYR A 36 -2.40 9.44 8.98
N GLY A 37 -2.69 9.93 10.19
CA GLY A 37 -2.73 11.38 10.48
C GLY A 37 -1.35 12.03 10.56
N MET A 38 -0.29 11.26 10.85
CA MET A 38 1.07 11.78 10.95
C MET A 38 1.96 11.21 9.83
N HIS A 39 2.20 9.90 9.76
CA HIS A 39 3.13 9.33 8.78
C HIS A 39 2.66 9.54 7.34
N HIS A 40 1.48 9.05 6.98
CA HIS A 40 0.96 9.21 5.61
C HIS A 40 0.83 10.68 5.21
N LYS A 41 0.26 11.50 6.11
CA LYS A 41 0.15 12.95 5.88
C LYS A 41 1.51 13.60 5.63
N THR A 42 2.53 13.26 6.41
CA THR A 42 3.88 13.81 6.26
C THR A 42 4.49 13.48 4.90
N TYR A 43 4.30 12.24 4.40
CA TYR A 43 4.76 11.88 3.06
C TYR A 43 4.09 12.72 1.97
N VAL A 44 2.78 12.93 2.08
CA VAL A 44 2.03 13.76 1.13
C VAL A 44 2.48 15.23 1.19
N ASP A 45 2.58 15.81 2.39
CA ASP A 45 3.01 17.20 2.57
C ASP A 45 4.44 17.42 2.06
N THR A 46 5.35 16.50 2.37
CA THR A 46 6.75 16.56 1.93
C THR A 46 6.83 16.44 0.41
N LEU A 47 6.10 15.49 -0.18
CA LEU A 47 6.05 15.35 -1.64
C LEU A 47 5.60 16.65 -2.30
N ASN A 48 4.51 17.26 -1.84
CA ASN A 48 4.00 18.51 -2.40
C ASN A 48 5.01 19.66 -2.32
N ASN A 49 5.82 19.70 -1.26
CA ASN A 49 6.91 20.68 -1.15
C ASN A 49 8.04 20.39 -2.14
N LEU A 50 8.43 19.13 -2.31
CA LEU A 50 9.52 18.70 -3.20
C LEU A 50 9.19 18.91 -4.68
N ILE A 51 7.95 18.70 -5.10
CA ILE A 51 7.55 18.78 -6.51
C ILE A 51 7.19 20.20 -6.97
N ARG A 52 7.04 21.14 -6.05
CA ARG A 52 6.64 22.53 -6.37
C ARG A 52 7.62 23.16 -7.35
N GLY A 53 7.13 23.65 -8.48
CA GLY A 53 7.93 24.29 -9.52
C GLY A 53 8.83 23.35 -10.31
N THR A 54 8.62 22.04 -10.19
CA THR A 54 9.33 21.01 -10.97
C THR A 54 8.40 20.40 -12.02
N PRO A 55 8.92 19.64 -12.99
CA PRO A 55 8.10 18.90 -13.95
C PRO A 55 7.13 17.88 -13.32
N PHE A 56 7.35 17.49 -12.07
CA PHE A 56 6.47 16.58 -11.34
C PHE A 56 5.19 17.24 -10.83
N ALA A 57 5.15 18.58 -10.73
CA ALA A 57 4.03 19.31 -10.11
C ALA A 57 2.67 19.01 -10.73
N ASP A 58 2.65 18.75 -12.05
CA ASP A 58 1.41 18.52 -12.82
C ASP A 58 1.16 17.03 -13.11
N MET A 59 1.91 16.14 -12.48
CA MET A 59 1.80 14.68 -12.71
C MET A 59 0.88 14.02 -11.68
N PRO A 60 0.05 13.02 -12.09
CA PRO A 60 -0.59 12.11 -11.14
C PRO A 60 0.45 11.35 -10.30
N LEU A 61 0.07 10.98 -9.08
CA LEU A 61 0.97 10.33 -8.11
C LEU A 61 1.68 9.10 -8.68
N GLU A 62 0.97 8.21 -9.40
CA GLU A 62 1.54 7.01 -10.01
C GLU A 62 2.59 7.35 -11.08
N LYS A 63 2.40 8.44 -11.82
CA LYS A 63 3.38 8.90 -12.81
C LYS A 63 4.63 9.47 -12.13
N ILE A 64 4.47 10.19 -11.02
CA ILE A 64 5.60 10.69 -10.22
C ILE A 64 6.43 9.51 -9.72
N VAL A 65 5.79 8.48 -9.12
CA VAL A 65 6.49 7.28 -8.64
C VAL A 65 7.32 6.64 -9.75
N LYS A 66 6.72 6.41 -10.92
CA LYS A 66 7.41 5.78 -12.05
C LYS A 66 8.54 6.65 -12.60
N ALA A 67 8.32 7.96 -12.76
CA ALA A 67 9.28 8.87 -13.37
C ALA A 67 10.48 9.16 -12.45
N ALA A 68 10.28 9.13 -11.12
CA ALA A 68 11.34 9.34 -10.14
C ALA A 68 12.11 8.06 -9.78
N SER A 69 11.55 6.87 -10.12
CA SER A 69 12.14 5.57 -9.79
C SER A 69 13.51 5.39 -10.45
N GLY A 70 14.47 4.88 -9.67
CA GLY A 70 15.84 4.58 -10.16
C GLY A 70 16.74 5.79 -10.38
N SER A 71 16.25 7.00 -10.12
CA SER A 71 17.05 8.22 -10.25
C SER A 71 17.59 8.67 -8.90
N ALA A 72 18.90 8.74 -8.76
CA ALA A 72 19.54 9.26 -7.55
C ALA A 72 19.16 10.73 -7.28
N ASP A 73 19.05 11.55 -8.32
CA ASP A 73 18.68 12.97 -8.23
C ASP A 73 17.25 13.17 -7.75
N HIS A 74 16.39 12.16 -7.95
CA HIS A 74 14.97 12.22 -7.59
C HIS A 74 14.62 11.27 -6.43
N ALA A 75 15.61 10.76 -5.70
CA ALA A 75 15.41 9.80 -4.61
C ALA A 75 14.41 10.32 -3.55
N ALA A 76 14.52 11.59 -3.14
CA ALA A 76 13.59 12.18 -2.17
C ALA A 76 12.15 12.27 -2.72
N VAL A 77 11.98 12.60 -3.99
CA VAL A 77 10.66 12.62 -4.66
C VAL A 77 10.11 11.20 -4.72
N PHE A 78 10.92 10.23 -5.17
CA PHE A 78 10.52 8.83 -5.23
C PHE A 78 10.06 8.30 -3.88
N HIS A 79 10.88 8.47 -2.83
CA HIS A 79 10.55 7.95 -1.51
C HIS A 79 9.22 8.48 -0.97
N ASN A 80 9.00 9.80 -1.08
CA ASN A 80 7.76 10.39 -0.58
C ASN A 80 6.55 10.06 -1.48
N ALA A 81 6.71 10.03 -2.79
CA ALA A 81 5.65 9.65 -3.72
C ALA A 81 5.25 8.17 -3.56
N ALA A 82 6.24 7.28 -3.47
CA ALA A 82 5.99 5.85 -3.27
C ALA A 82 5.33 5.59 -1.91
N GLN A 83 5.80 6.23 -0.83
CA GLN A 83 5.17 6.11 0.49
C GLN A 83 3.74 6.67 0.50
N ALA A 84 3.49 7.82 -0.13
CA ALA A 84 2.13 8.36 -0.25
C ALA A 84 1.22 7.38 -0.98
N TRP A 85 1.70 6.76 -2.06
CA TRP A 85 0.94 5.77 -2.83
C TRP A 85 0.76 4.45 -2.08
N ASN A 86 1.82 3.90 -1.48
CA ASN A 86 1.79 2.64 -0.73
C ASN A 86 0.79 2.71 0.43
N HIS A 87 0.77 3.84 1.17
CA HIS A 87 -0.17 4.03 2.26
C HIS A 87 -1.62 4.18 1.77
N ALA A 88 -1.85 4.95 0.69
CA ALA A 88 -3.18 5.06 0.09
C ALA A 88 -3.72 3.70 -0.36
N PHE A 89 -2.85 2.87 -0.93
CA PHE A 89 -3.17 1.50 -1.34
C PHE A 89 -3.39 0.56 -0.14
N TYR A 90 -2.60 0.73 0.92
CA TYR A 90 -2.71 -0.04 2.16
C TYR A 90 -4.06 0.18 2.85
N TRP A 91 -4.54 1.43 2.97
CA TRP A 91 -5.85 1.68 3.58
C TRP A 91 -6.98 0.95 2.86
N ARG A 92 -6.92 0.85 1.56
CA ARG A 92 -7.90 0.11 0.75
C ARG A 92 -7.69 -1.40 0.79
N SER A 93 -6.47 -1.85 1.09
CA SER A 93 -6.14 -3.27 1.30
C SER A 93 -6.76 -3.83 2.58
N LEU A 94 -7.26 -2.97 3.45
CA LEU A 94 -7.93 -3.31 4.71
C LEU A 94 -9.41 -2.95 4.65
N LYS A 95 -10.23 -3.72 5.37
CA LYS A 95 -11.62 -3.35 5.65
C LYS A 95 -12.08 -3.90 7.00
N PRO A 96 -13.02 -3.24 7.69
CA PRO A 96 -13.68 -3.79 8.85
C PRO A 96 -14.34 -5.14 8.51
N ASN A 97 -14.19 -6.13 9.39
CA ASN A 97 -14.70 -7.48 9.18
C ASN A 97 -14.21 -8.12 7.85
N GLY A 98 -12.97 -7.82 7.48
CA GLY A 98 -12.28 -8.40 6.33
C GLY A 98 -11.83 -9.84 6.58
N GLY A 99 -10.81 -10.28 5.83
CA GLY A 99 -10.37 -11.68 5.84
C GLY A 99 -11.36 -12.59 5.09
N GLY A 100 -11.65 -13.72 5.63
CA GLY A 100 -12.62 -14.65 5.02
C GLY A 100 -12.20 -15.20 3.66
N ALA A 101 -13.18 -15.57 2.85
CA ALA A 101 -12.97 -16.15 1.52
C ALA A 101 -12.85 -15.07 0.45
N PRO A 102 -11.84 -15.14 -0.44
CA PRO A 102 -11.75 -14.22 -1.55
C PRO A 102 -12.86 -14.46 -2.59
N PRO A 103 -13.24 -13.41 -3.39
CA PRO A 103 -14.15 -13.58 -4.53
C PRO A 103 -13.68 -14.66 -5.50
N ALA A 104 -14.64 -15.31 -6.19
CA ALA A 104 -14.39 -16.49 -7.01
C ALA A 104 -13.28 -16.32 -8.07
N ALA A 105 -13.18 -15.14 -8.69
CA ALA A 105 -12.13 -14.86 -9.68
C ALA A 105 -10.74 -14.87 -9.05
N LEU A 106 -10.57 -14.18 -7.92
CA LEU A 106 -9.30 -14.13 -7.19
C LEU A 106 -8.98 -15.51 -6.60
N LYS A 107 -9.97 -16.21 -6.03
CA LYS A 107 -9.80 -17.56 -5.51
C LYS A 107 -9.21 -18.52 -6.54
N ARG A 108 -9.76 -18.54 -7.77
CA ARG A 108 -9.23 -19.39 -8.86
C ARG A 108 -7.76 -19.12 -9.16
N LEU A 109 -7.36 -17.85 -9.17
CA LEU A 109 -5.96 -17.47 -9.41
C LEU A 109 -5.07 -17.82 -8.23
N MET A 110 -5.55 -17.68 -6.99
CA MET A 110 -4.82 -18.13 -5.80
C MET A 110 -4.62 -19.65 -5.82
N ASP A 111 -5.67 -20.42 -6.11
CA ASP A 111 -5.59 -21.88 -6.21
C ASP A 111 -4.61 -22.31 -7.32
N ALA A 112 -4.67 -21.64 -8.49
CA ALA A 112 -3.79 -21.95 -9.62
C ALA A 112 -2.32 -21.57 -9.36
N SER A 113 -2.06 -20.51 -8.61
CA SER A 113 -0.71 -19.98 -8.38
C SER A 113 -0.02 -20.59 -7.16
N PHE A 114 -0.79 -20.91 -6.11
CA PHE A 114 -0.27 -21.36 -4.81
C PHE A 114 -0.79 -22.74 -4.37
N GLY A 115 -1.71 -23.35 -5.13
CA GLY A 115 -2.34 -24.61 -4.79
C GLY A 115 -3.59 -24.47 -3.90
N SER A 116 -3.71 -23.41 -3.11
CA SER A 116 -4.91 -23.08 -2.33
C SER A 116 -4.88 -21.63 -1.84
N VAL A 117 -6.04 -21.11 -1.45
CA VAL A 117 -6.16 -19.81 -0.75
C VAL A 117 -5.32 -19.79 0.52
N ASP A 118 -5.37 -20.87 1.31
CA ASP A 118 -4.61 -20.96 2.57
C ASP A 118 -3.10 -20.97 2.35
N ALA A 119 -2.63 -21.61 1.29
CA ALA A 119 -1.21 -21.57 0.92
C ALA A 119 -0.78 -20.16 0.52
N CYS A 120 -1.60 -19.44 -0.25
CA CYS A 120 -1.36 -18.03 -0.58
C CYS A 120 -1.30 -17.14 0.66
N LYS A 121 -2.27 -17.26 1.57
CA LYS A 121 -2.30 -16.50 2.85
C LYS A 121 -1.05 -16.79 3.70
N LYS A 122 -0.63 -18.05 3.80
CA LYS A 122 0.57 -18.46 4.55
C LYS A 122 1.85 -17.88 3.91
N GLU A 123 1.96 -17.90 2.59
CA GLU A 123 3.11 -17.34 1.89
C GLU A 123 3.16 -15.81 2.04
N LEU A 124 2.02 -15.13 1.97
CA LEU A 124 1.92 -13.69 2.23
C LEU A 124 2.34 -13.36 3.66
N ALA A 125 1.84 -14.10 4.65
CA ALA A 125 2.21 -13.93 6.04
C ALA A 125 3.71 -14.15 6.26
N LYS A 126 4.26 -15.24 5.71
CA LYS A 126 5.68 -15.55 5.78
C LYS A 126 6.52 -14.42 5.18
N SER A 127 6.18 -13.96 3.98
CA SER A 127 6.89 -12.89 3.30
C SER A 127 6.88 -11.57 4.10
N ALA A 128 5.73 -11.23 4.69
CA ALA A 128 5.58 -10.05 5.54
C ALA A 128 6.44 -10.13 6.81
N VAL A 129 6.48 -11.28 7.47
CA VAL A 129 7.28 -11.50 8.69
C VAL A 129 8.77 -11.49 8.37
N GLU A 130 9.18 -12.09 7.26
CA GLU A 130 10.58 -12.20 6.82
C GLU A 130 11.12 -10.94 6.14
N GLN A 131 10.31 -9.89 5.94
CA GLN A 131 10.84 -8.61 5.47
C GLN A 131 11.78 -8.02 6.52
N PHE A 132 13.07 -7.98 6.19
CA PHE A 132 14.08 -7.44 7.11
C PHE A 132 13.94 -5.91 7.22
N GLY A 133 13.81 -5.42 8.45
CA GLY A 133 13.63 -3.98 8.70
C GLY A 133 12.27 -3.47 8.24
N SER A 134 12.25 -2.22 7.77
CA SER A 134 11.06 -1.55 7.24
C SER A 134 10.73 -2.03 5.83
N GLY A 135 9.47 -2.05 5.48
CA GLY A 135 9.04 -2.43 4.14
C GLY A 135 7.60 -2.91 4.06
N TRP A 136 7.31 -3.65 3.01
CA TRP A 136 5.97 -4.05 2.60
C TRP A 136 5.96 -5.47 2.06
N ALA A 137 4.84 -6.17 2.26
CA ALA A 137 4.56 -7.43 1.57
C ALA A 137 3.36 -7.24 0.64
N TRP A 138 3.42 -7.83 -0.54
CA TRP A 138 2.47 -7.61 -1.61
C TRP A 138 1.96 -8.91 -2.20
N LEU A 139 0.66 -8.99 -2.44
CA LEU A 139 0.09 -9.88 -3.44
C LEU A 139 0.06 -9.11 -4.76
N VAL A 140 0.71 -9.63 -5.79
CA VAL A 140 0.78 -9.00 -7.12
C VAL A 140 0.29 -9.96 -8.21
N GLN A 141 -0.23 -9.38 -9.29
CA GLN A 141 -0.46 -10.11 -10.54
C GLN A 141 0.73 -9.87 -11.48
N ASP A 142 1.28 -10.99 -12.00
CA ASP A 142 2.32 -11.01 -13.02
C ASP A 142 1.86 -11.89 -14.18
N GLY A 143 1.40 -11.24 -15.24
CA GLY A 143 0.71 -11.93 -16.33
C GLY A 143 -0.56 -12.64 -15.86
N GLU A 144 -0.63 -13.95 -16.08
CA GLU A 144 -1.76 -14.80 -15.69
C GLU A 144 -1.63 -15.42 -14.29
N LYS A 145 -0.53 -15.14 -13.58
CA LYS A 145 -0.24 -15.73 -12.26
C LYS A 145 -0.23 -14.66 -11.17
N LEU A 146 -0.45 -15.14 -9.96
CA LEU A 146 -0.21 -14.35 -8.76
C LEU A 146 1.16 -14.69 -8.18
N LYS A 147 1.80 -13.68 -7.56
CA LYS A 147 3.06 -13.82 -6.82
C LYS A 147 2.96 -13.07 -5.52
N ILE A 148 3.73 -13.53 -4.53
CA ILE A 148 4.02 -12.76 -3.32
C ILE A 148 5.40 -12.15 -3.50
N VAL A 149 5.49 -10.84 -3.29
CA VAL A 149 6.76 -10.11 -3.31
C VAL A 149 6.88 -9.26 -2.07
N LYS A 150 8.11 -8.91 -1.70
CA LYS A 150 8.38 -7.95 -0.62
C LYS A 150 9.29 -6.85 -1.13
N THR A 151 9.10 -5.66 -0.62
CA THR A 151 9.90 -4.48 -0.94
C THR A 151 10.42 -3.84 0.33
N ALA A 152 11.66 -3.36 0.30
CA ALA A 152 12.26 -2.62 1.42
C ALA A 152 11.84 -1.14 1.39
N ASP A 153 11.80 -0.54 2.55
CA ASP A 153 11.60 0.90 2.73
C ASP A 153 10.40 1.46 1.95
N ALA A 154 10.65 2.37 1.02
CA ALA A 154 9.63 3.01 0.20
C ALA A 154 9.31 2.26 -1.11
N ASP A 155 10.07 1.24 -1.46
CA ASP A 155 9.92 0.56 -2.74
C ASP A 155 8.52 -0.03 -2.95
N THR A 156 8.13 -0.10 -4.22
CA THR A 156 6.80 -0.56 -4.63
C THR A 156 6.89 -1.43 -5.89
N PRO A 157 6.11 -2.52 -5.99
CA PRO A 157 6.08 -3.36 -7.19
C PRO A 157 5.65 -2.62 -8.45
N MET A 158 4.90 -1.53 -8.29
CA MET A 158 4.42 -0.70 -9.40
C MET A 158 5.58 -0.08 -10.19
N SER A 159 6.67 0.31 -9.54
CA SER A 159 7.87 0.83 -10.19
C SER A 159 8.60 -0.23 -11.02
N GLN A 160 8.34 -1.52 -10.74
CA GLN A 160 8.93 -2.68 -11.40
C GLN A 160 7.99 -3.30 -12.46
N GLY A 161 6.86 -2.65 -12.76
CA GLY A 161 5.91 -3.12 -13.76
C GLY A 161 4.93 -4.22 -13.29
N SER A 162 5.01 -4.65 -12.03
CA SER A 162 4.05 -5.58 -11.45
C SER A 162 2.76 -4.86 -11.05
N ARG A 163 1.64 -5.59 -11.07
CA ARG A 163 0.33 -5.07 -10.66
C ARG A 163 0.01 -5.44 -9.23
N PRO A 164 0.06 -4.49 -8.27
CA PRO A 164 -0.35 -4.75 -6.90
C PRO A 164 -1.84 -5.05 -6.79
N LEU A 165 -2.18 -6.05 -5.99
CA LEU A 165 -3.56 -6.42 -5.68
C LEU A 165 -3.92 -6.12 -4.22
N LEU A 166 -2.98 -6.37 -3.29
CA LEU A 166 -3.12 -6.14 -1.87
C LEU A 166 -1.74 -5.94 -1.25
N THR A 167 -1.66 -5.14 -0.18
CA THR A 167 -0.40 -4.93 0.55
C THR A 167 -0.58 -5.00 2.05
N ILE A 168 0.53 -5.34 2.73
CA ILE A 168 0.68 -5.28 4.18
C ILE A 168 1.89 -4.40 4.48
N ASP A 169 1.66 -3.35 5.27
CA ASP A 169 2.73 -2.52 5.81
C ASP A 169 3.40 -3.24 6.98
N VAL A 170 4.73 -3.42 6.92
CA VAL A 170 5.52 -4.01 8.00
C VAL A 170 6.60 -3.07 8.54
N TRP A 171 6.47 -1.78 8.26
CA TRP A 171 7.13 -0.76 9.04
C TRP A 171 6.68 -0.84 10.50
N GLU A 172 7.56 -0.60 11.45
CA GLU A 172 7.20 -0.69 12.88
C GLU A 172 6.09 0.30 13.28
N HIS A 173 6.01 1.46 12.63
CA HIS A 173 4.93 2.41 12.88
C HIS A 173 3.51 1.85 12.58
N ALA A 174 3.41 0.82 11.75
CA ALA A 174 2.12 0.20 11.42
C ALA A 174 1.56 -0.66 12.58
N TYR A 175 2.42 -1.15 13.50
CA TYR A 175 1.98 -2.14 14.48
C TYR A 175 2.62 -2.03 15.87
N TYR A 176 3.68 -1.26 16.06
CA TYR A 176 4.48 -1.31 17.30
C TYR A 176 3.70 -0.88 18.54
N LEU A 177 2.79 0.08 18.42
CA LEU A 177 1.97 0.53 19.56
C LEU A 177 1.02 -0.57 20.07
N ASP A 178 0.54 -1.45 19.19
CA ASP A 178 -0.41 -2.50 19.54
C ASP A 178 0.28 -3.86 19.78
N TYR A 179 1.35 -4.15 19.08
CA TYR A 179 1.99 -5.47 19.07
C TYR A 179 3.45 -5.48 19.51
N GLN A 180 4.11 -4.34 19.63
CA GLN A 180 5.55 -4.21 19.91
C GLN A 180 6.36 -5.06 18.90
N ASN A 181 7.21 -5.96 19.36
CA ASN A 181 8.04 -6.82 18.51
C ASN A 181 7.28 -8.00 17.87
N ARG A 182 6.00 -8.16 18.16
CA ARG A 182 5.19 -9.31 17.70
C ARG A 182 4.63 -9.10 16.29
N ARG A 183 5.51 -8.82 15.32
CA ARG A 183 5.12 -8.62 13.91
C ARG A 183 4.27 -9.78 13.37
N ALA A 184 4.60 -11.02 13.72
CA ALA A 184 3.86 -12.19 13.27
C ALA A 184 2.39 -12.17 13.73
N ASP A 185 2.12 -11.76 14.97
CA ASP A 185 0.75 -11.68 15.50
C ASP A 185 -0.06 -10.61 14.75
N TYR A 186 0.55 -9.43 14.50
CA TYR A 186 -0.04 -8.37 13.70
C TYR A 186 -0.39 -8.84 12.30
N VAL A 187 0.57 -9.44 11.59
CA VAL A 187 0.39 -9.88 10.19
C VAL A 187 -0.71 -10.94 10.09
N ASN A 188 -0.71 -11.94 10.97
CA ASN A 188 -1.75 -12.98 10.98
C ASN A 188 -3.12 -12.39 11.30
N ALA A 189 -3.23 -11.55 12.33
CA ALA A 189 -4.50 -10.91 12.67
C ALA A 189 -5.04 -10.02 11.53
N LEU A 190 -4.15 -9.30 10.83
CA LEU A 190 -4.53 -8.48 9.68
C LEU A 190 -5.08 -9.34 8.53
N ILE A 191 -4.37 -10.40 8.13
CA ILE A 191 -4.79 -11.28 7.04
C ILE A 191 -6.13 -11.95 7.36
N ASP A 192 -6.30 -12.41 8.60
CA ASP A 192 -7.47 -13.18 9.02
C ASP A 192 -8.72 -12.33 9.22
N LYS A 193 -8.56 -11.05 9.62
CA LYS A 193 -9.67 -10.22 10.08
C LYS A 193 -9.89 -8.92 9.34
N LEU A 194 -8.89 -8.45 8.58
CA LEU A 194 -8.94 -7.15 7.92
C LEU A 194 -8.66 -7.19 6.42
N ALA A 195 -8.02 -8.24 5.87
CA ALA A 195 -7.66 -8.27 4.45
C ALA A 195 -8.89 -8.06 3.55
N ASN A 196 -8.82 -7.07 2.68
CA ASN A 196 -9.88 -6.70 1.75
C ASN A 196 -9.71 -7.46 0.42
N TRP A 197 -10.16 -8.71 0.41
CA TRP A 197 -10.05 -9.55 -0.79
C TRP A 197 -10.91 -9.07 -1.96
N GLU A 198 -11.98 -8.32 -1.71
CA GLU A 198 -12.79 -7.67 -2.74
C GLU A 198 -11.96 -6.61 -3.46
N PHE A 199 -11.26 -5.74 -2.74
CA PHE A 199 -10.34 -4.78 -3.32
C PHE A 199 -9.22 -5.45 -4.12
N ALA A 200 -8.66 -6.55 -3.60
CA ALA A 200 -7.67 -7.34 -4.34
C ALA A 200 -8.25 -7.88 -5.66
N ALA A 201 -9.48 -8.37 -5.65
CA ALA A 201 -10.18 -8.85 -6.85
C ALA A 201 -10.53 -7.72 -7.83
N GLU A 202 -10.89 -6.53 -7.35
CA GLU A 202 -11.13 -5.35 -8.18
C GLU A 202 -9.87 -4.89 -8.94
N ASN A 203 -8.70 -5.15 -8.38
CA ASN A 203 -7.42 -4.82 -9.02
C ASN A 203 -7.00 -5.83 -10.10
N LEU A 204 -7.66 -7.00 -10.17
CA LEU A 204 -7.44 -7.96 -11.25
C LEU A 204 -7.84 -7.38 -12.60
N GLY A 205 -7.02 -7.62 -13.63
CA GLY A 205 -7.36 -7.22 -15.00
C GLY A 205 -7.38 -5.71 -15.26
N ARG A 206 -7.19 -4.86 -14.26
CA ARG A 206 -7.05 -3.42 -14.49
C ARG A 206 -5.75 -3.16 -15.24
N VAL A 207 -5.84 -2.40 -16.33
CA VAL A 207 -4.64 -1.92 -17.04
C VAL A 207 -3.99 -0.87 -16.15
N ASN A 208 -2.72 -1.07 -15.78
CA ASN A 208 -1.97 -0.01 -15.12
C ASN A 208 -1.96 1.20 -16.06
N PRO A 209 -2.31 2.41 -15.60
CA PRO A 209 -2.16 3.58 -16.46
C PRO A 209 -0.70 3.70 -16.90
N SER A 210 -0.51 3.63 -18.21
CA SER A 210 0.79 3.80 -18.90
C SER A 210 1.36 5.19 -18.70
#